data_2201e721bdcd9a9e36166fde9ddbedc6
#
_entry.id   2201e721bdcd9a9e36166fde9ddbedc6
#
_cell.length_a   1.000
_cell.length_b   1.000
_cell.length_c   1.000
_cell.angle_alpha   90.00
_cell.angle_beta   90.00
_cell.angle_gamma   90.00
#
_symmetry.space_group_name_H-M   'P 1'
#
loop_
_entity.id
_entity.type
_entity.pdbx_description
1 polymer ?
#
loop_
_entity_poly.entity_id
_entity_poly.type
_entity_poly.pdbx_seq_one_letter_code
_entity_poly.pdbx_strand_id
1 'polypeptide(L)'
;MLAESMAHLLRRCLFGLLLWAATVTGSSAQAPSNVREPARAAPGKADYHGGLVSPPLPKPKFTLTDTSGTSFDFQAKTEGYVTLLFFGYTHCPDMCPMQMYMIAGALRKLPPAMAGQFKVVFVTTDPARDTPQVLRTYLDHFNKGFIGLTGSQDAIQAAQVAASLPPAKKGNVQADHSYEVGHSAFVLTYTKDNLAHVIYPVGLKSEDWVHDLPFLVSETWAVR
;
A
#
# COMPACT_ATOMS: atom_id res chain seq x y z
N MET A 1 -44.92 -48.72 -27.39
CA MET A 1 -45.19 -48.99 -28.79
C MET A 1 -44.09 -48.30 -29.57
N LEU A 2 -43.22 -49.17 -29.99
CA LEU A 2 -42.56 -49.29 -31.30
C LEU A 2 -41.45 -48.25 -31.48
N ALA A 3 -40.17 -48.54 -31.25
CA ALA A 3 -39.31 -49.57 -31.88
C ALA A 3 -39.33 -49.49 -33.42
N GLU A 4 -38.15 -49.47 -33.97
CA GLU A 4 -37.75 -49.67 -35.35
C GLU A 4 -37.82 -48.41 -36.26
N SER A 5 -36.70 -47.91 -36.72
CA SER A 5 -36.00 -48.46 -37.84
C SER A 5 -34.58 -47.94 -37.96
N MET A 6 -33.70 -48.85 -37.70
CA MET A 6 -32.30 -48.80 -38.05
C MET A 6 -32.13 -49.35 -39.49
N ALA A 7 -31.14 -48.89 -40.17
CA ALA A 7 -30.57 -49.45 -41.40
C ALA A 7 -31.25 -49.06 -42.72
N HIS A 8 -30.55 -48.30 -43.47
CA HIS A 8 -30.12 -48.50 -44.84
C HIS A 8 -29.61 -47.20 -45.44
N LEU A 9 -28.35 -47.05 -45.59
CA LEU A 9 -27.68 -46.90 -46.88
C LEU A 9 -26.15 -46.69 -46.71
N LEU A 10 -25.50 -47.81 -46.55
CA LEU A 10 -24.15 -47.98 -47.07
C LEU A 10 -24.27 -48.20 -48.56
N ARG A 11 -23.71 -47.36 -49.38
CA ARG A 11 -22.97 -47.77 -50.60
C ARG A 11 -22.68 -46.60 -51.54
N ARG A 12 -21.35 -46.56 -51.84
CA ARG A 12 -20.79 -45.99 -53.11
C ARG A 12 -20.70 -44.46 -53.15
N CYS A 13 -19.52 -43.84 -53.17
CA CYS A 13 -18.56 -43.90 -54.24
C CYS A 13 -17.17 -43.48 -53.80
N LEU A 14 -16.21 -44.31 -54.05
CA LEU A 14 -14.79 -44.00 -54.22
C LEU A 14 -14.61 -43.03 -55.41
N PHE A 15 -13.71 -42.14 -55.29
CA PHE A 15 -12.85 -41.47 -56.28
C PHE A 15 -12.74 -39.99 -56.06
N GLY A 16 -11.54 -39.54 -55.84
CA GLY A 16 -11.18 -38.13 -55.93
C GLY A 16 -10.12 -37.69 -54.92
N LEU A 17 -8.92 -38.33 -54.96
CA LEU A 17 -7.72 -37.73 -54.40
C LEU A 17 -7.39 -36.46 -55.17
N LEU A 18 -7.44 -35.31 -54.49
CA LEU A 18 -6.67 -34.15 -54.87
C LEU A 18 -6.12 -33.53 -53.61
N LEU A 19 -4.83 -33.75 -53.41
CA LEU A 19 -4.00 -33.08 -52.42
C LEU A 19 -4.01 -31.59 -52.75
N TRP A 20 -4.63 -30.80 -51.85
CA TRP A 20 -4.40 -29.37 -51.73
C TRP A 20 -3.65 -29.11 -50.45
N ALA A 21 -2.32 -29.04 -50.56
CA ALA A 21 -1.46 -28.59 -49.50
C ALA A 21 -1.65 -27.06 -49.36
N ALA A 22 -2.55 -26.64 -48.47
CA ALA A 22 -2.64 -25.27 -48.05
C ALA A 22 -1.52 -25.03 -47.02
N THR A 23 -0.44 -24.39 -47.44
CA THR A 23 0.58 -23.83 -46.54
C THR A 23 -0.05 -22.68 -45.76
N VAL A 24 -0.46 -22.98 -44.53
CA VAL A 24 -0.85 -21.95 -43.56
C VAL A 24 0.46 -21.32 -43.08
N THR A 25 0.86 -20.22 -43.69
CA THR A 25 1.86 -19.33 -43.12
C THR A 25 1.25 -18.65 -41.89
N GLY A 26 1.48 -19.25 -40.73
CA GLY A 26 1.12 -18.66 -39.44
C GLY A 26 1.96 -17.42 -39.19
N SER A 27 1.36 -16.26 -39.52
CA SER A 27 1.88 -14.97 -39.06
C SER A 27 1.58 -14.86 -37.56
N SER A 28 2.56 -15.26 -36.72
CA SER A 28 2.51 -14.97 -35.29
C SER A 28 2.71 -13.48 -35.07
N ALA A 29 1.60 -12.74 -34.99
CA ALA A 29 1.61 -11.38 -34.50
C ALA A 29 2.00 -11.43 -33.01
N GLN A 30 3.29 -11.20 -32.73
CA GLN A 30 3.76 -10.92 -31.39
C GLN A 30 3.17 -9.58 -30.95
N ALA A 31 2.21 -9.63 -30.02
CA ALA A 31 1.77 -8.44 -29.31
C ALA A 31 2.97 -7.83 -28.58
N PRO A 32 3.15 -6.49 -28.59
CA PRO A 32 4.24 -5.86 -27.87
C PRO A 32 3.99 -6.04 -26.38
N SER A 33 4.77 -6.92 -25.75
CA SER A 33 4.82 -7.09 -24.31
C SER A 33 5.61 -5.94 -23.68
N ASN A 34 5.01 -4.75 -23.63
CA ASN A 34 5.51 -3.63 -22.85
C ASN A 34 5.07 -3.74 -21.37
N VAL A 35 5.09 -4.94 -20.81
CA VAL A 35 5.15 -5.08 -19.37
C VAL A 35 6.58 -4.77 -18.98
N ARG A 36 6.82 -3.53 -18.58
CA ARG A 36 8.08 -3.11 -17.96
C ARG A 36 8.26 -3.98 -16.72
N GLU A 37 9.15 -4.93 -16.82
CA GLU A 37 9.64 -5.70 -15.68
C GLU A 37 10.09 -4.72 -14.59
N PRO A 38 9.65 -4.88 -13.33
CA PRO A 38 10.10 -4.00 -12.26
C PRO A 38 11.63 -4.03 -12.23
N ALA A 39 12.24 -2.86 -12.29
CA ALA A 39 13.68 -2.70 -12.35
C ALA A 39 14.32 -3.49 -11.21
N ARG A 40 15.11 -4.51 -11.55
CA ARG A 40 15.88 -5.32 -10.62
C ARG A 40 16.73 -4.41 -9.75
N ALA A 41 16.59 -4.52 -8.44
CA ALA A 41 17.32 -3.72 -7.47
C ALA A 41 18.83 -3.73 -7.77
N ALA A 42 19.47 -2.57 -7.66
CA ALA A 42 20.91 -2.42 -7.85
C ALA A 42 21.66 -3.26 -6.80
N PRO A 43 22.81 -3.91 -7.16
CA PRO A 43 23.60 -4.69 -6.22
C PRO A 43 24.05 -3.82 -5.04
N GLY A 44 23.77 -4.25 -3.80
CA GLY A 44 24.20 -3.59 -2.56
C GLY A 44 23.09 -2.93 -1.74
N LYS A 45 21.82 -2.96 -2.18
CA LYS A 45 20.66 -2.57 -1.36
C LYS A 45 20.03 -3.80 -0.71
N ALA A 46 19.54 -3.64 0.52
CA ALA A 46 18.75 -4.67 1.18
C ALA A 46 17.60 -5.13 0.29
N ASP A 47 17.29 -6.43 0.35
CA ASP A 47 16.16 -7.01 -0.37
C ASP A 47 14.86 -6.71 0.41
N TYR A 48 14.30 -5.51 0.20
CA TYR A 48 13.09 -5.08 0.88
C TYR A 48 11.87 -5.84 0.39
N HIS A 49 11.03 -6.28 1.33
CA HIS A 49 9.70 -6.82 1.04
C HIS A 49 8.70 -5.69 0.70
N GLY A 50 8.98 -4.47 1.15
CA GLY A 50 8.30 -3.27 0.67
C GLY A 50 8.68 -2.90 -0.75
N GLY A 51 7.83 -2.09 -1.41
CA GLY A 51 8.09 -1.57 -2.75
C GLY A 51 9.14 -0.46 -2.75
N LEU A 52 10.20 -0.60 -3.54
CA LEU A 52 11.18 0.47 -3.71
C LEU A 52 10.62 1.63 -4.54
N VAL A 53 10.92 2.84 -4.12
CA VAL A 53 10.49 4.08 -4.79
C VAL A 53 11.69 4.71 -5.52
N SER A 54 11.54 4.94 -6.80
CA SER A 54 12.58 5.58 -7.62
C SER A 54 11.97 6.54 -8.65
N PRO A 55 12.32 7.84 -8.64
CA PRO A 55 13.13 8.49 -7.60
C PRO A 55 12.45 8.50 -6.24
N PRO A 56 13.21 8.57 -5.12
CA PRO A 56 12.63 8.61 -3.78
C PRO A 56 11.81 9.88 -3.56
N LEU A 57 10.74 9.79 -2.78
CA LEU A 57 9.85 10.92 -2.52
C LEU A 57 10.37 11.77 -1.34
N PRO A 58 10.40 13.10 -1.46
CA PRO A 58 10.78 13.96 -0.36
C PRO A 58 9.77 13.89 0.79
N LYS A 59 10.27 13.97 2.04
CA LYS A 59 9.41 14.05 3.23
C LYS A 59 8.56 15.33 3.14
N PRO A 60 7.22 15.22 3.24
CA PRO A 60 6.33 16.35 3.06
C PRO A 60 6.44 17.36 4.21
N LYS A 61 6.18 18.62 3.88
CA LYS A 61 6.04 19.70 4.86
C LYS A 61 4.56 19.99 5.06
N PHE A 62 4.07 19.68 6.24
CA PHE A 62 2.73 20.05 6.67
C PHE A 62 2.68 20.18 8.20
N THR A 63 1.72 20.95 8.67
CA THR A 63 1.43 21.11 10.10
C THR A 63 -0.02 20.72 10.33
N LEU A 64 -0.24 19.80 11.27
CA LEU A 64 -1.55 19.37 11.74
C LEU A 64 -1.59 19.45 13.27
N THR A 65 -2.69 19.03 13.87
CA THR A 65 -2.86 19.00 15.33
C THR A 65 -2.72 17.57 15.81
N ASP A 66 -1.97 17.36 16.87
CA ASP A 66 -1.86 16.04 17.51
C ASP A 66 -3.05 15.76 18.45
N THR A 67 -3.10 14.54 19.00
CA THR A 67 -4.19 14.12 19.89
C THR A 67 -4.22 14.85 21.26
N SER A 68 -3.18 15.65 21.58
CA SER A 68 -3.16 16.53 22.74
C SER A 68 -3.69 17.94 22.44
N GLY A 69 -3.99 18.25 21.19
CA GLY A 69 -4.38 19.58 20.72
C GLY A 69 -3.18 20.48 20.39
N THR A 70 -1.97 19.91 20.38
CA THR A 70 -0.75 20.67 20.09
C THR A 70 -0.46 20.68 18.59
N SER A 71 0.05 21.81 18.09
CA SER A 71 0.52 21.94 16.71
C SER A 71 1.72 21.01 16.47
N PHE A 72 1.64 20.22 15.40
CA PHE A 72 2.64 19.24 15.02
C PHE A 72 3.17 19.51 13.61
N ASP A 73 4.36 20.10 13.52
CA ASP A 73 5.12 20.18 12.27
C ASP A 73 5.68 18.79 11.96
N PHE A 74 5.17 18.14 10.93
CA PHE A 74 5.54 16.77 10.59
C PHE A 74 7.03 16.62 10.30
N GLN A 75 7.61 17.50 9.49
CA GLN A 75 9.02 17.40 9.12
C GLN A 75 9.92 17.64 10.32
N ALA A 76 9.73 18.74 11.04
CA ALA A 76 10.57 19.11 12.16
C ALA A 76 10.48 18.13 13.34
N LYS A 77 9.26 17.62 13.63
CA LYS A 77 9.04 16.68 14.75
C LYS A 77 9.47 15.24 14.45
N THR A 78 9.74 14.91 13.18
CA THR A 78 10.18 13.57 12.77
C THR A 78 11.59 13.55 12.19
N GLU A 79 12.29 14.66 12.24
CA GLU A 79 13.68 14.74 11.79
C GLU A 79 14.60 13.81 12.57
N GLY A 80 15.52 13.13 11.87
CA GLY A 80 16.46 12.16 12.48
C GLY A 80 15.86 10.79 12.79
N TYR A 81 14.55 10.59 12.57
CA TYR A 81 13.88 9.32 12.78
C TYR A 81 13.50 8.65 11.44
N VAL A 82 13.48 7.33 11.44
CA VAL A 82 12.74 6.60 10.42
C VAL A 82 11.25 6.81 10.69
N THR A 83 10.54 7.38 9.73
CA THR A 83 9.14 7.79 9.93
C THR A 83 8.21 6.96 9.06
N LEU A 84 7.29 6.25 9.68
CA LEU A 84 6.22 5.49 9.03
C LEU A 84 4.97 6.37 9.03
N LEU A 85 4.63 6.93 7.85
CA LEU A 85 3.46 7.80 7.69
C LEU A 85 2.32 7.00 7.06
N PHE A 86 1.17 6.99 7.71
CA PHE A 86 -0.03 6.34 7.23
C PHE A 86 -1.25 7.28 7.35
N PHE A 87 -1.99 7.41 6.26
CA PHE A 87 -3.29 8.08 6.23
C PHE A 87 -4.38 7.03 6.34
N GLY A 88 -5.28 7.17 7.29
CA GLY A 88 -6.33 6.20 7.56
C GLY A 88 -7.47 6.81 8.39
N TYR A 89 -8.40 5.99 8.88
CA TYR A 89 -9.47 6.42 9.76
C TYR A 89 -9.85 5.32 10.75
N THR A 90 -10.35 5.70 11.92
CA THR A 90 -10.59 4.76 13.03
C THR A 90 -11.74 3.79 12.76
N HIS A 91 -12.71 4.19 11.93
CA HIS A 91 -13.87 3.39 11.55
C HIS A 91 -13.63 2.49 10.33
N CYS A 92 -12.37 2.35 9.89
CA CYS A 92 -12.01 1.40 8.85
C CYS A 92 -12.18 -0.04 9.40
N PRO A 93 -12.97 -0.90 8.73
CA PRO A 93 -13.33 -2.18 9.32
C PRO A 93 -12.18 -3.20 9.34
N ASP A 94 -11.18 -3.05 8.47
CA ASP A 94 -10.19 -4.10 8.25
C ASP A 94 -8.76 -3.56 8.06
N MET A 95 -8.48 -2.84 6.98
CA MET A 95 -7.11 -2.54 6.54
C MET A 95 -6.33 -1.65 7.52
N CYS A 96 -6.94 -0.59 8.07
CA CYS A 96 -6.24 0.31 8.98
C CYS A 96 -5.84 -0.36 10.31
N PRO A 97 -6.74 -1.07 11.03
CA PRO A 97 -6.35 -1.75 12.26
C PRO A 97 -5.33 -2.86 12.00
N MET A 98 -5.47 -3.61 10.90
CA MET A 98 -4.50 -4.65 10.54
C MET A 98 -3.11 -4.05 10.32
N GLN A 99 -3.00 -2.94 9.56
CA GLN A 99 -1.73 -2.27 9.30
C GLN A 99 -1.07 -1.78 10.60
N MET A 100 -1.82 -1.13 11.49
CA MET A 100 -1.31 -0.68 12.79
C MET A 100 -0.88 -1.85 13.67
N TYR A 101 -1.62 -2.95 13.66
CA TYR A 101 -1.27 -4.16 14.40
C TYR A 101 0.04 -4.78 13.92
N MET A 102 0.24 -4.90 12.60
CA MET A 102 1.46 -5.46 12.01
C MET A 102 2.68 -4.61 12.34
N ILE A 103 2.60 -3.29 12.18
CA ILE A 103 3.69 -2.36 12.53
C ILE A 103 4.01 -2.45 14.03
N ALA A 104 3.00 -2.38 14.90
CA ALA A 104 3.22 -2.46 16.35
C ALA A 104 3.84 -3.80 16.76
N GLY A 105 3.39 -4.90 16.14
CA GLY A 105 3.92 -6.25 16.34
C GLY A 105 5.39 -6.36 15.95
N ALA A 106 5.75 -5.80 14.80
CA ALA A 106 7.12 -5.82 14.31
C ALA A 106 8.05 -4.96 15.20
N LEU A 107 7.62 -3.75 15.57
CA LEU A 107 8.41 -2.87 16.45
C LEU A 107 8.67 -3.51 17.82
N ARG A 108 7.72 -4.26 18.38
CA ARG A 108 7.91 -5.00 19.64
C ARG A 108 8.98 -6.11 19.57
N LYS A 109 9.26 -6.63 18.36
CA LYS A 109 10.28 -7.66 18.15
C LYS A 109 11.69 -7.08 17.98
N LEU A 110 11.82 -5.77 17.79
CA LEU A 110 13.11 -5.11 17.68
C LEU A 110 13.73 -4.84 19.07
N PRO A 111 15.07 -4.77 19.16
CA PRO A 111 15.73 -4.24 20.35
C PRO A 111 15.20 -2.82 20.67
N PRO A 112 14.99 -2.45 21.95
CA PRO A 112 14.43 -1.15 22.33
C PRO A 112 15.17 0.05 21.74
N ALA A 113 16.51 0.00 21.70
CA ALA A 113 17.34 1.06 21.11
C ALA A 113 17.08 1.24 19.58
N MET A 114 16.73 0.17 18.89
CA MET A 114 16.37 0.22 17.47
C MET A 114 14.92 0.68 17.30
N ALA A 115 13.98 0.11 18.05
CA ALA A 115 12.58 0.51 18.02
C ALA A 115 12.39 2.00 18.32
N GLY A 116 13.20 2.57 19.21
CA GLY A 116 13.24 4.00 19.54
C GLY A 116 13.66 4.93 18.39
N GLN A 117 14.20 4.39 17.30
CA GLN A 117 14.56 5.17 16.11
C GLN A 117 13.38 5.35 15.13
N PHE A 118 12.22 4.79 15.43
CA PHE A 118 11.03 4.90 14.60
C PHE A 118 10.01 5.87 15.18
N LYS A 119 9.36 6.61 14.31
CA LYS A 119 8.11 7.31 14.58
C LYS A 119 7.03 6.80 13.66
N VAL A 120 5.93 6.35 14.24
CA VAL A 120 4.73 5.96 13.50
C VAL A 120 3.73 7.09 13.62
N VAL A 121 3.38 7.68 12.49
CA VAL A 121 2.45 8.81 12.39
C VAL A 121 1.22 8.38 11.62
N PHE A 122 0.09 8.39 12.28
CA PHE A 122 -1.23 8.13 11.74
C PHE A 122 -1.96 9.46 11.57
N VAL A 123 -2.31 9.82 10.34
CA VAL A 123 -3.11 11.00 10.03
C VAL A 123 -4.52 10.56 9.70
N THR A 124 -5.51 11.04 10.46
CA THR A 124 -6.90 10.71 10.12
C THR A 124 -7.32 11.30 8.78
N THR A 125 -8.07 10.53 8.00
CA THR A 125 -8.74 10.99 6.78
C THR A 125 -10.22 11.31 7.01
N ASP A 126 -10.69 11.14 8.26
CA ASP A 126 -12.08 11.37 8.66
C ASP A 126 -12.19 12.16 9.97
N PRO A 127 -11.78 13.43 9.98
CA PRO A 127 -11.76 14.23 11.19
C PRO A 127 -13.17 14.48 11.77
N ALA A 128 -14.22 14.22 10.98
CA ALA A 128 -15.59 14.36 11.44
C ALA A 128 -15.97 13.32 12.51
N ARG A 129 -15.46 12.09 12.40
CA ARG A 129 -15.69 11.01 13.36
C ARG A 129 -14.48 10.78 14.28
N ASP A 130 -13.29 11.05 13.80
CA ASP A 130 -12.03 10.80 14.51
C ASP A 130 -11.63 12.03 15.33
N THR A 131 -12.35 12.30 16.42
CA THR A 131 -11.92 13.33 17.38
C THR A 131 -10.53 13.00 17.95
N PRO A 132 -9.78 13.96 18.52
CA PRO A 132 -8.50 13.67 19.17
C PRO A 132 -8.57 12.51 20.18
N GLN A 133 -9.63 12.43 20.97
CA GLN A 133 -9.85 11.37 21.95
C GLN A 133 -10.09 10.01 21.30
N VAL A 134 -10.95 9.96 20.26
CA VAL A 134 -11.23 8.74 19.50
C VAL A 134 -9.95 8.22 18.87
N LEU A 135 -9.19 9.12 18.21
CA LEU A 135 -7.93 8.78 17.57
C LEU A 135 -6.89 8.29 18.58
N ARG A 136 -6.77 8.94 19.75
CA ARG A 136 -5.85 8.50 20.81
C ARG A 136 -6.22 7.13 21.34
N THR A 137 -7.50 6.93 21.67
CA THR A 137 -8.00 5.63 22.15
C THR A 137 -7.71 4.53 21.14
N TYR A 138 -7.99 4.77 19.85
CA TYR A 138 -7.72 3.82 18.78
C TYR A 138 -6.23 3.44 18.71
N LEU A 139 -5.33 4.42 18.71
CA LEU A 139 -3.89 4.16 18.58
C LEU A 139 -3.30 3.48 19.82
N ASP A 140 -3.84 3.76 21.01
CA ASP A 140 -3.40 3.13 22.27
C ASP A 140 -3.59 1.61 22.30
N HIS A 141 -4.55 1.09 21.53
CA HIS A 141 -4.71 -0.37 21.38
C HIS A 141 -3.51 -1.03 20.72
N PHE A 142 -2.75 -0.30 19.92
CA PHE A 142 -1.59 -0.84 19.19
C PHE A 142 -0.28 -0.48 19.89
N ASN A 143 -0.06 0.82 20.09
CA ASN A 143 1.14 1.33 20.76
C ASN A 143 0.93 2.78 21.24
N LYS A 144 1.12 3.03 22.53
CA LYS A 144 1.00 4.38 23.12
C LYS A 144 1.96 5.41 22.53
N GLY A 145 3.08 4.97 21.92
CA GLY A 145 4.05 5.82 21.25
C GLY A 145 3.64 6.22 19.82
N PHE A 146 2.53 5.69 19.27
CA PHE A 146 2.05 6.11 17.96
C PHE A 146 1.48 7.52 18.02
N ILE A 147 1.83 8.32 17.03
CA ILE A 147 1.44 9.72 16.93
C ILE A 147 0.18 9.79 16.07
N GLY A 148 -0.90 10.33 16.62
CA GLY A 148 -2.15 10.59 15.90
C GLY A 148 -2.22 12.06 15.53
N LEU A 149 -2.52 12.34 14.26
CA LEU A 149 -2.71 13.70 13.76
C LEU A 149 -4.10 13.87 13.17
N THR A 150 -4.68 15.04 13.44
CA THR A 150 -5.98 15.49 12.93
C THR A 150 -5.90 16.96 12.53
N GLY A 151 -6.97 17.48 11.93
CA GLY A 151 -7.07 18.88 11.51
C GLY A 151 -8.36 19.12 10.74
N SER A 152 -8.47 20.26 10.07
CA SER A 152 -9.57 20.45 9.11
C SER A 152 -9.44 19.48 7.94
N GLN A 153 -10.56 19.13 7.29
CA GLN A 153 -10.56 18.26 6.11
C GLN A 153 -9.61 18.79 5.03
N ASP A 154 -9.62 20.09 4.78
CA ASP A 154 -8.76 20.72 3.78
C ASP A 154 -7.26 20.61 4.14
N ALA A 155 -6.92 20.81 5.42
CA ALA A 155 -5.54 20.68 5.88
C ALA A 155 -5.03 19.22 5.74
N ILE A 156 -5.89 18.24 6.01
CA ILE A 156 -5.57 16.82 5.85
C ILE A 156 -5.40 16.48 4.37
N GLN A 157 -6.27 16.96 3.49
CA GLN A 157 -6.15 16.76 2.05
C GLN A 157 -4.87 17.42 1.50
N ALA A 158 -4.54 18.62 1.96
CA ALA A 158 -3.29 19.28 1.60
C ALA A 158 -2.07 18.47 2.07
N ALA A 159 -2.11 17.87 3.25
CA ALA A 159 -1.06 16.98 3.75
C ALA A 159 -0.92 15.71 2.89
N GLN A 160 -2.02 15.12 2.41
CA GLN A 160 -2.00 14.00 1.48
C GLN A 160 -1.34 14.38 0.15
N VAL A 161 -1.73 15.51 -0.43
CA VAL A 161 -1.13 16.02 -1.68
C VAL A 161 0.37 16.29 -1.48
N ALA A 162 0.76 16.91 -0.37
CA ALA A 162 2.17 17.14 -0.04
C ALA A 162 2.97 15.83 0.09
N ALA A 163 2.30 14.74 0.54
CA ALA A 163 2.88 13.41 0.60
C ALA A 163 2.80 12.63 -0.74
N SER A 164 2.44 13.30 -1.85
CA SER A 164 2.26 12.71 -3.17
C SER A 164 1.15 11.63 -3.22
N LEU A 165 0.14 11.78 -2.38
CA LEU A 165 -1.03 10.91 -2.34
C LEU A 165 -2.28 11.65 -2.83
N PRO A 166 -3.22 10.97 -3.48
CA PRO A 166 -4.52 11.56 -3.80
C PRO A 166 -5.30 11.85 -2.52
N PRO A 167 -6.07 12.96 -2.47
CA PRO A 167 -6.95 13.26 -1.36
C PRO A 167 -7.98 12.15 -1.11
N ALA A 168 -8.20 11.85 0.16
CA ALA A 168 -9.23 10.92 0.58
C ALA A 168 -10.63 11.41 0.18
N LYS A 169 -11.51 10.47 -0.13
CA LYS A 169 -12.89 10.75 -0.55
C LYS A 169 -13.88 10.02 0.35
N LYS A 170 -14.80 10.77 0.93
CA LYS A 170 -15.93 10.19 1.64
C LYS A 170 -16.82 9.45 0.64
N GLY A 171 -17.14 8.20 0.97
CA GLY A 171 -18.08 7.38 0.21
C GLY A 171 -19.54 7.77 0.46
N ASN A 172 -20.45 7.03 -0.13
CA ASN A 172 -21.89 7.24 0.07
C ASN A 172 -22.28 6.93 1.51
N VAL A 173 -23.13 7.80 2.07
CA VAL A 173 -23.71 7.59 3.39
C VAL A 173 -24.84 6.57 3.25
N GLN A 174 -24.77 5.49 4.03
CA GLN A 174 -25.77 4.45 4.07
C GLN A 174 -27.00 4.87 4.90
N ALA A 175 -28.07 4.09 4.86
CA ALA A 175 -29.30 4.37 5.60
C ALA A 175 -29.10 4.40 7.14
N ASP A 176 -28.09 3.68 7.64
CA ASP A 176 -27.68 3.63 9.04
C ASP A 176 -26.66 4.73 9.41
N HIS A 177 -26.47 5.71 8.54
CA HIS A 177 -25.49 6.80 8.64
C HIS A 177 -24.02 6.35 8.60
N SER A 178 -23.73 5.09 8.34
CA SER A 178 -22.35 4.62 8.10
C SER A 178 -21.85 5.08 6.74
N TYR A 179 -20.53 5.21 6.62
CA TYR A 179 -19.85 5.45 5.35
C TYR A 179 -18.40 5.01 5.43
N GLU A 180 -17.83 4.68 4.31
CA GLU A 180 -16.41 4.40 4.14
C GLU A 180 -15.68 5.63 3.62
N VAL A 181 -14.36 5.67 3.84
CA VAL A 181 -13.48 6.72 3.30
C VAL A 181 -12.44 6.05 2.39
N GLY A 182 -12.55 6.31 1.10
CA GLY A 182 -11.55 5.87 0.14
C GLY A 182 -10.28 6.70 0.27
N HIS A 183 -9.18 6.05 0.56
CA HIS A 183 -7.86 6.67 0.72
C HIS A 183 -6.75 5.73 0.25
N SER A 184 -5.54 6.27 0.06
CA SER A 184 -4.35 5.46 -0.23
C SER A 184 -3.96 4.64 0.99
N ALA A 185 -3.85 3.32 0.81
CA ALA A 185 -3.57 2.37 1.88
C ALA A 185 -2.09 1.97 1.95
N PHE A 186 -1.18 2.91 1.64
CA PHE A 186 0.26 2.71 1.73
C PHE A 186 0.82 3.33 3.00
N VAL A 187 1.83 2.67 3.58
CA VAL A 187 2.72 3.32 4.55
C VAL A 187 3.90 3.90 3.79
N LEU A 188 4.03 5.22 3.82
CA LEU A 188 5.20 5.92 3.30
C LEU A 188 6.30 5.87 4.36
N THR A 189 7.48 5.37 3.98
CA THR A 189 8.59 5.21 4.93
C THR A 189 9.71 6.17 4.59
N TYR A 190 9.83 7.21 5.40
CA TYR A 190 10.89 8.21 5.29
C TYR A 190 12.06 7.79 6.15
N THR A 191 13.24 7.63 5.55
CA THR A 191 14.49 7.38 6.25
C THR A 191 15.10 8.68 6.81
N LYS A 192 16.22 8.60 7.51
CA LYS A 192 16.85 9.75 8.21
C LYS A 192 17.34 10.85 7.27
N ASP A 193 17.48 10.56 5.99
CA ASP A 193 17.80 11.53 4.93
C ASP A 193 16.57 12.34 4.45
N ASN A 194 15.40 12.13 5.09
CA ASN A 194 14.14 12.75 4.75
C ASN A 194 13.60 12.40 3.34
N LEU A 195 13.92 11.19 2.87
CA LEU A 195 13.41 10.64 1.62
C LEU A 195 12.66 9.32 1.88
N ALA A 196 11.56 9.10 1.16
CA ALA A 196 10.89 7.81 1.15
C ALA A 196 11.47 6.95 0.02
N HIS A 197 12.24 5.95 0.41
CA HIS A 197 12.83 4.97 -0.49
C HIS A 197 12.01 3.69 -0.60
N VAL A 198 11.14 3.46 0.39
CA VAL A 198 10.30 2.25 0.47
C VAL A 198 8.88 2.64 0.82
N ILE A 199 7.92 2.00 0.18
CA ILE A 199 6.50 2.07 0.53
C ILE A 199 5.99 0.68 0.87
N TYR A 200 5.09 0.58 1.81
CA TYR A 200 4.50 -0.68 2.24
C TYR A 200 3.01 -0.70 1.92
N PRO A 201 2.58 -1.48 0.94
CA PRO A 201 1.15 -1.69 0.69
C PRO A 201 0.51 -2.48 1.83
N VAL A 202 -0.83 -2.45 1.88
CA VAL A 202 -1.58 -3.33 2.79
C VAL A 202 -1.36 -4.78 2.39
N GLY A 203 -1.42 -5.68 3.38
CA GLY A 203 -1.33 -7.11 3.16
C GLY A 203 0.04 -7.72 3.40
N LEU A 204 1.05 -6.91 3.70
CA LEU A 204 2.34 -7.41 4.18
C LEU A 204 2.19 -8.07 5.55
N LYS A 205 2.89 -9.17 5.76
CA LYS A 205 2.88 -9.92 7.01
C LYS A 205 3.81 -9.28 8.04
N SER A 206 3.61 -9.64 9.31
CA SER A 206 4.50 -9.19 10.39
C SER A 206 5.98 -9.55 10.14
N GLU A 207 6.23 -10.70 9.50
CA GLU A 207 7.58 -11.17 9.16
C GLU A 207 8.28 -10.23 8.17
N ASP A 208 7.53 -9.69 7.19
CA ASP A 208 8.06 -8.75 6.20
C ASP A 208 8.53 -7.46 6.88
N TRP A 209 7.72 -6.94 7.80
CA TRP A 209 8.09 -5.78 8.60
C TRP A 209 9.30 -6.04 9.48
N VAL A 210 9.36 -7.19 10.17
CA VAL A 210 10.49 -7.57 11.04
C VAL A 210 11.78 -7.70 10.24
N HIS A 211 11.68 -8.19 9.00
CA HIS A 211 12.81 -8.29 8.08
C HIS A 211 13.32 -6.91 7.67
N ASP A 212 12.42 -6.00 7.26
CA ASP A 212 12.80 -4.74 6.63
C ASP A 212 13.20 -3.64 7.62
N LEU A 213 12.54 -3.55 8.79
CA LEU A 213 12.76 -2.45 9.73
C LEU A 213 14.23 -2.25 10.13
N PRO A 214 15.05 -3.29 10.39
CA PRO A 214 16.47 -3.10 10.69
C PRO A 214 17.25 -2.43 9.56
N PHE A 215 16.94 -2.75 8.32
CA PHE A 215 17.60 -2.15 7.16
C PHE A 215 17.26 -0.66 7.01
N LEU A 216 16.01 -0.27 7.26
CA LEU A 216 15.59 1.14 7.23
C LEU A 216 16.37 2.03 8.20
N VAL A 217 16.85 1.45 9.32
CA VAL A 217 17.65 2.17 10.31
C VAL A 217 19.12 2.23 9.93
N SER A 218 19.66 1.13 9.40
CA SER A 218 21.09 0.92 9.20
C SER A 218 21.60 1.29 7.81
N GLU A 219 20.72 1.26 6.79
CA GLU A 219 21.12 1.49 5.41
C GLU A 219 21.44 2.97 5.17
N THR A 220 22.59 3.22 4.53
CA THR A 220 22.95 4.54 4.04
C THR A 220 22.52 4.65 2.59
N TRP A 221 21.52 5.48 2.32
CA TRP A 221 21.03 5.74 0.98
C TRP A 221 21.98 6.69 0.27
N ALA A 222 22.56 6.23 -0.84
CA ALA A 222 23.42 7.10 -1.65
C ALA A 222 22.56 8.23 -2.26
N VAL A 223 22.88 9.46 -1.95
CA VAL A 223 22.34 10.65 -2.66
C VAL A 223 22.92 10.60 -4.08
N ARG A 224 22.09 10.42 -5.09
CA ARG A 224 22.46 10.54 -6.50
C ARG A 224 22.17 11.92 -7.03
#